data_13214680c71d8df149b7728b29cb931f
#
_entry.id   13214680c71d8df149b7728b29cb931f
#
_cell.length_a   1.000
_cell.length_b   1.000
_cell.length_c   1.000
_cell.angle_alpha   90.00
_cell.angle_beta   90.00
_cell.angle_gamma   90.00
#
_symmetry.space_group_name_H-M   'P 1'
#
loop_
_entity.id
_entity.type
_entity.pdbx_description
1 polymer ?
#
loop_
_entity_poly.entity_id
_entity_poly.type
_entity_poly.pdbx_seq_one_letter_code
_entity_poly.pdbx_strand_id
1 'polypeptide(L)'
;LSSIEKGEDEVSPSTIFAVASILEKCCYINGSPQNTFVPGVIDLALREKVFIAGDDFKSGQTKMKSVLTDFLVSAGIKPVSIVSYNHLGNNDGKNLDSAAQFRSKEISKVCVVDVVDCYIASHIDYI
;
A
#
# COMPACT_ATOMS: atom_id res chain seq x y z
N LEU A 1 -19.09 3.25 6.87
CA LEU A 1 -20.29 2.48 6.51
C LEU A 1 -21.27 3.34 5.68
N SER A 2 -21.56 4.57 6.10
CA SER A 2 -22.53 5.42 5.39
C SER A 2 -22.20 5.67 3.91
N SER A 3 -20.92 5.79 3.55
CA SER A 3 -20.47 5.94 2.15
C SER A 3 -20.69 4.66 1.34
N ILE A 4 -20.56 3.49 1.98
CA ILE A 4 -20.84 2.19 1.37
C ILE A 4 -22.34 2.04 1.12
N GLU A 5 -23.16 2.38 2.10
CA GLU A 5 -24.63 2.31 1.99
C GLU A 5 -25.18 3.25 0.90
N LYS A 6 -24.52 4.39 0.67
CA LYS A 6 -24.87 5.34 -0.37
C LYS A 6 -24.30 4.99 -1.76
N GLY A 7 -23.40 4.00 -1.84
CA GLY A 7 -22.76 3.61 -3.10
C GLY A 7 -21.87 4.70 -3.69
N GLU A 8 -21.14 5.44 -2.84
CA GLU A 8 -20.23 6.48 -3.30
C GLU A 8 -19.05 5.89 -4.08
N ASP A 9 -18.71 6.48 -5.22
CA ASP A 9 -17.63 6.02 -6.12
C ASP A 9 -16.23 6.03 -5.48
N GLU A 10 -16.07 6.72 -4.36
CA GLU A 10 -14.80 6.77 -3.61
C GLU A 10 -14.48 5.46 -2.87
N VAL A 11 -15.47 4.59 -2.70
CA VAL A 11 -15.27 3.33 -1.97
C VAL A 11 -14.71 2.27 -2.91
N SER A 12 -13.48 1.85 -2.66
CA SER A 12 -12.87 0.78 -3.48
C SER A 12 -13.55 -0.57 -3.24
N PRO A 13 -13.63 -1.44 -4.27
CA PRO A 13 -14.17 -2.78 -4.11
C PRO A 13 -13.49 -3.60 -3.01
N SER A 14 -12.18 -3.46 -2.84
CA SER A 14 -11.42 -4.14 -1.78
C SER A 14 -11.86 -3.72 -0.38
N THR A 15 -12.21 -2.45 -0.20
CA THR A 15 -12.74 -1.92 1.06
C THR A 15 -14.10 -2.54 1.38
N ILE A 16 -14.97 -2.71 0.37
CA ILE A 16 -16.27 -3.36 0.54
C ILE A 16 -16.10 -4.80 1.01
N PHE A 17 -15.20 -5.56 0.37
CA PHE A 17 -14.91 -6.94 0.78
C PHE A 17 -14.32 -7.02 2.18
N ALA A 18 -13.44 -6.10 2.55
CA ALA A 18 -12.88 -6.03 3.91
C ALA A 18 -13.98 -5.79 4.95
N VAL A 19 -14.86 -4.82 4.71
CA VAL A 19 -15.99 -4.52 5.60
C VAL A 19 -16.93 -5.70 5.73
N ALA A 20 -17.30 -6.34 4.62
CA ALA A 20 -18.15 -7.52 4.64
C ALA A 20 -17.53 -8.66 5.47
N SER A 21 -16.24 -8.95 5.27
CA SER A 21 -15.52 -9.97 6.03
C SER A 21 -15.49 -9.66 7.53
N ILE A 22 -15.24 -8.40 7.91
CA ILE A 22 -15.21 -7.99 9.32
C ILE A 22 -16.60 -8.14 9.97
N LEU A 23 -17.67 -7.77 9.27
CA LEU A 23 -19.04 -7.93 9.79
C LEU A 23 -19.42 -9.41 9.99
N GLU A 24 -18.93 -10.28 9.11
CA GLU A 24 -19.10 -11.75 9.25
C GLU A 24 -18.09 -12.39 10.21
N LYS A 25 -17.33 -11.59 10.97
CA LYS A 25 -16.33 -12.07 11.93
C LYS A 25 -15.21 -12.89 11.30
N CYS A 26 -14.93 -12.69 10.02
CA CYS A 26 -13.84 -13.34 9.31
C CYS A 26 -12.60 -12.43 9.24
N CYS A 27 -11.43 -13.00 9.48
CA CYS A 27 -10.17 -12.29 9.27
C CYS A 27 -10.00 -11.93 7.79
N TYR A 28 -9.41 -10.76 7.53
CA TYR A 28 -9.19 -10.29 6.18
C TYR A 28 -7.73 -9.93 5.93
N ILE A 29 -7.18 -10.43 4.82
CA ILE A 29 -5.80 -10.17 4.41
C ILE A 29 -5.81 -9.58 3.01
N ASN A 30 -5.24 -8.37 2.87
CA ASN A 30 -5.03 -7.76 1.57
C ASN A 30 -3.56 -7.84 1.16
N GLY A 31 -3.23 -8.72 0.21
CA GLY A 31 -1.88 -8.83 -0.35
C GLY A 31 -1.66 -7.96 -1.58
N SER A 32 -2.68 -7.29 -2.08
CA SER A 32 -2.60 -6.46 -3.29
C SER A 32 -2.18 -5.02 -2.98
N PRO A 33 -1.63 -4.28 -3.97
CA PRO A 33 -1.26 -2.88 -3.81
C PRO A 33 -2.48 -1.95 -3.85
N GLN A 34 -3.44 -2.20 -2.98
CA GLN A 34 -4.66 -1.41 -2.83
C GLN A 34 -4.72 -0.86 -1.41
N ASN A 35 -5.05 0.43 -1.29
CA ASN A 35 -5.27 1.07 0.00
C ASN A 35 -6.64 0.67 0.56
N THR A 36 -6.72 -0.51 1.17
CA THR A 36 -7.95 -1.10 1.69
C THR A 36 -8.22 -0.70 3.13
N PHE A 37 -7.17 -0.64 3.95
CA PHE A 37 -7.29 -0.41 5.39
C PHE A 37 -7.28 1.08 5.72
N VAL A 38 -8.27 1.78 5.19
CA VAL A 38 -8.56 3.15 5.58
C VAL A 38 -8.96 3.22 7.07
N PRO A 39 -8.80 4.37 7.75
CA PRO A 39 -9.05 4.48 9.19
C PRO A 39 -10.38 3.92 9.66
N GLY A 40 -11.45 4.13 8.88
CA GLY A 40 -12.78 3.59 9.22
C GLY A 40 -12.87 2.06 9.20
N VAL A 41 -12.09 1.38 8.36
CA VAL A 41 -12.00 -0.09 8.33
C VAL A 41 -11.25 -0.60 9.54
N ILE A 42 -10.17 0.08 9.92
CA ILE A 42 -9.38 -0.26 11.11
C ILE A 42 -10.25 -0.12 12.38
N ASP A 43 -10.96 0.99 12.51
CA ASP A 43 -11.88 1.22 13.64
C ASP A 43 -12.98 0.15 13.72
N LEU A 44 -13.53 -0.25 12.56
CA LEU A 44 -14.51 -1.32 12.49
C LEU A 44 -13.92 -2.65 12.95
N ALA A 45 -12.72 -3.00 12.48
CA ALA A 45 -12.04 -4.23 12.85
C ALA A 45 -11.75 -4.29 14.37
N LEU A 46 -11.33 -3.17 14.96
CA LEU A 46 -11.11 -3.06 16.40
C LEU A 46 -12.40 -3.26 17.20
N ARG A 47 -13.51 -2.64 16.78
CA ARG A 47 -14.82 -2.79 17.42
C ARG A 47 -15.33 -4.23 17.35
N GLU A 48 -15.20 -4.84 16.18
CA GLU A 48 -15.67 -6.20 15.93
C GLU A 48 -14.67 -7.27 16.42
N LYS A 49 -13.48 -6.87 16.88
CA LYS A 49 -12.38 -7.73 17.36
C LYS A 49 -11.94 -8.75 16.31
N VAL A 50 -11.81 -8.31 15.07
CA VAL A 50 -11.39 -9.12 13.93
C VAL A 50 -9.98 -8.73 13.51
N PHE A 51 -9.15 -9.71 13.20
CA PHE A 51 -7.80 -9.48 12.71
C PHE A 51 -7.80 -9.12 11.22
N ILE A 52 -7.05 -8.08 10.88
CA ILE A 52 -6.80 -7.67 9.50
C ILE A 52 -5.30 -7.51 9.27
N ALA A 53 -4.81 -7.79 8.07
CA ALA A 53 -3.41 -7.66 7.70
C ALA A 53 -3.26 -7.29 6.22
N GLY A 54 -2.24 -6.51 5.89
CA GLY A 54 -1.93 -5.95 4.58
C GLY A 54 -1.49 -4.50 4.82
N ASP A 55 -1.62 -3.61 3.97
CA ASP A 55 -1.87 -3.56 2.52
C ASP A 55 -0.56 -3.80 1.77
N ASP A 56 -0.62 -4.47 0.64
CA ASP A 56 0.53 -4.75 -0.23
C ASP A 56 1.62 -5.67 0.40
N PHE A 57 1.63 -6.92 -0.02
CA PHE A 57 2.73 -7.82 0.35
C PHE A 57 3.99 -7.48 -0.42
N LYS A 58 4.98 -7.02 0.31
CA LYS A 58 6.28 -6.68 -0.26
C LYS A 58 6.99 -7.93 -0.78
N SER A 59 7.06 -8.06 -2.10
CA SER A 59 7.67 -9.20 -2.79
C SER A 59 8.43 -8.78 -4.04
N GLY A 60 9.11 -9.72 -4.69
CA GLY A 60 9.79 -9.50 -5.97
C GLY A 60 10.79 -8.33 -5.92
N GLN A 61 10.76 -7.50 -6.96
CA GLN A 61 11.68 -6.36 -7.10
C GLN A 61 11.59 -5.34 -5.97
N THR A 62 10.40 -5.11 -5.44
CA THR A 62 10.18 -4.17 -4.33
C THR A 62 10.90 -4.64 -3.07
N LYS A 63 10.81 -5.94 -2.75
CA LYS A 63 11.53 -6.54 -1.62
C LYS A 63 13.04 -6.42 -1.81
N MET A 64 13.52 -6.68 -3.04
CA MET A 64 14.94 -6.58 -3.36
C MET A 64 15.49 -5.16 -3.18
N LYS A 65 14.75 -4.16 -3.63
CA LYS A 65 15.10 -2.74 -3.46
C LYS A 65 15.19 -2.35 -1.99
N SER A 66 14.22 -2.78 -1.18
CA SER A 66 14.22 -2.52 0.27
C SER A 66 15.43 -3.14 0.96
N VAL A 67 15.72 -4.41 0.66
CA VAL A 67 16.88 -5.12 1.24
C VAL A 67 18.19 -4.45 0.85
N LEU A 68 18.33 -4.01 -0.40
CA LEU A 68 19.54 -3.32 -0.86
C LEU A 68 19.70 -1.97 -0.15
N THR A 69 18.63 -1.21 0.00
CA THR A 69 18.67 0.07 0.71
C THR A 69 19.01 -0.12 2.18
N ASP A 70 18.39 -1.08 2.84
CA ASP A 70 18.66 -1.42 4.23
C ASP A 70 20.11 -1.85 4.44
N PHE A 71 20.63 -2.66 3.53
CA PHE A 71 22.05 -3.05 3.55
C PHE A 71 22.98 -1.83 3.45
N LEU A 72 22.73 -0.90 2.54
CA LEU A 72 23.56 0.30 2.37
C LEU A 72 23.53 1.17 3.63
N VAL A 73 22.36 1.41 4.19
CA VAL A 73 22.20 2.22 5.41
C VAL A 73 22.87 1.53 6.59
N SER A 74 22.67 0.23 6.77
CA SER A 74 23.29 -0.56 7.84
C SER A 74 24.82 -0.63 7.72
N ALA A 75 25.34 -0.56 6.51
CA ALA A 75 26.78 -0.47 6.25
C ALA A 75 27.36 0.94 6.46
N GLY A 76 26.56 1.91 6.89
CA GLY A 76 26.99 3.30 7.07
C GLY A 76 27.14 4.09 5.77
N ILE A 77 26.64 3.58 4.66
CA ILE A 77 26.68 4.24 3.36
C ILE A 77 25.40 5.09 3.22
N LYS A 78 25.55 6.40 3.02
CA LYS A 78 24.43 7.29 2.79
C LYS A 78 24.07 7.31 1.29
N PRO A 79 22.92 6.78 0.86
CA PRO A 79 22.45 6.94 -0.51
C PRO A 79 22.20 8.42 -0.81
N VAL A 80 22.66 8.90 -1.96
CA VAL A 80 22.45 10.29 -2.40
C VAL A 80 21.21 10.41 -3.24
N SER A 81 20.93 9.40 -4.05
CA SER A 81 19.69 9.32 -4.84
C SER A 81 19.33 7.86 -5.10
N ILE A 82 18.04 7.59 -5.20
CA ILE A 82 17.51 6.27 -5.58
C ILE A 82 16.61 6.47 -6.78
N VAL A 83 16.98 5.83 -7.90
CA VAL A 83 16.17 5.85 -9.12
C VAL A 83 15.68 4.44 -9.40
N SER A 84 14.37 4.30 -9.58
CA SER A 84 13.73 3.00 -9.78
C SER A 84 12.78 3.04 -10.97
N TYR A 85 12.97 2.10 -11.90
CA TYR A 85 12.09 1.93 -13.06
C TYR A 85 11.31 0.64 -12.92
N ASN A 86 10.02 0.70 -13.25
CA ASN A 86 9.16 -0.47 -13.35
C ASN A 86 8.79 -0.71 -14.82
N HIS A 87 9.14 -1.89 -15.32
CA HIS A 87 8.64 -2.33 -16.62
C HIS A 87 7.32 -3.06 -16.40
N LEU A 88 6.22 -2.41 -16.75
CA LEU A 88 4.88 -2.94 -16.56
C LEU A 88 4.47 -3.79 -17.78
N GLY A 89 3.92 -4.97 -17.51
CA GLY A 89 3.31 -5.84 -18.50
C GLY A 89 1.81 -6.01 -18.31
N ASN A 90 1.12 -6.74 -19.19
CA ASN A 90 -0.25 -7.21 -19.02
C ASN A 90 -1.28 -6.15 -18.61
N ASN A 91 -1.50 -5.10 -19.28
CA ASN A 91 -2.50 -4.07 -18.92
C ASN A 91 -2.26 -3.32 -17.59
N ASP A 92 -1.20 -3.59 -16.85
CA ASP A 92 -0.91 -2.86 -15.62
C ASP A 92 -0.82 -1.36 -15.85
N GLY A 93 -0.21 -0.94 -16.97
CA GLY A 93 -0.15 0.46 -17.37
C GLY A 93 -1.54 1.06 -17.61
N LYS A 94 -2.45 0.29 -18.23
CA LYS A 94 -3.83 0.72 -18.44
C LYS A 94 -4.61 0.87 -17.14
N ASN A 95 -4.40 -0.04 -16.18
CA ASN A 95 -5.01 0.06 -14.86
C ASN A 95 -4.51 1.28 -14.09
N LEU A 96 -3.23 1.63 -14.23
CA LEU A 96 -2.63 2.78 -13.57
C LEU A 96 -2.96 4.12 -14.24
N ASP A 97 -3.54 4.12 -15.43
CA ASP A 97 -4.04 5.33 -16.10
C ASP A 97 -5.23 5.96 -15.34
N SER A 98 -5.94 5.19 -14.55
CA SER A 98 -6.96 5.70 -13.63
C SER A 98 -6.31 6.41 -12.44
N ALA A 99 -6.66 7.68 -12.23
CA ALA A 99 -6.12 8.50 -11.14
C ALA A 99 -6.34 7.87 -9.75
N ALA A 100 -7.48 7.24 -9.51
CA ALA A 100 -7.80 6.57 -8.25
C ALA A 100 -6.90 5.35 -8.02
N GLN A 101 -6.66 4.54 -9.05
CA GLN A 101 -5.77 3.37 -8.97
C GLN A 101 -4.31 3.79 -8.78
N PHE A 102 -3.87 4.82 -9.49
CA PHE A 102 -2.53 5.38 -9.32
C PHE A 102 -2.32 5.88 -7.89
N ARG A 103 -3.26 6.64 -7.35
CA ARG A 103 -3.20 7.18 -5.99
C ARG A 103 -3.19 6.07 -4.93
N SER A 104 -4.00 5.04 -5.09
CA SER A 104 -4.00 3.89 -4.20
C SER A 104 -2.65 3.17 -4.18
N LYS A 105 -2.06 2.97 -5.35
CA LYS A 105 -0.73 2.36 -5.48
C LYS A 105 0.39 3.25 -4.92
N GLU A 106 0.30 4.55 -5.11
CA GLU A 106 1.24 5.52 -4.54
C GLU A 106 1.26 5.42 -3.01
N ILE A 107 0.11 5.45 -2.37
CA ILE A 107 -0.02 5.34 -0.92
C ILE A 107 0.57 4.02 -0.40
N SER A 108 0.25 2.89 -1.04
CA SER A 108 0.76 1.58 -0.63
C SER A 108 2.28 1.44 -0.81
N LYS A 109 2.87 2.19 -1.73
CA LYS A 109 4.31 2.16 -2.04
C LYS A 109 5.15 3.06 -1.14
N VAL A 110 4.59 4.02 -0.47
CA VAL A 110 5.32 4.86 0.51
C VAL A 110 5.98 3.99 1.58
N CYS A 111 5.31 2.93 2.03
CA CYS A 111 5.87 1.97 3.00
C CYS A 111 7.17 1.26 2.55
N VAL A 112 7.52 1.32 1.27
CA VAL A 112 8.79 0.75 0.77
C VAL A 112 9.98 1.62 1.16
N VAL A 113 9.72 2.90 1.34
CA VAL A 113 10.72 3.94 1.58
C VAL A 113 10.82 4.34 3.05
N ASP A 114 9.83 3.98 3.87
CA ASP A 114 9.77 4.35 5.29
C ASP A 114 11.01 3.97 6.09
N VAL A 115 11.72 2.93 5.68
CA VAL A 115 13.03 2.58 6.29
C VAL A 115 14.09 3.63 5.98
N VAL A 116 13.92 4.37 4.88
CA VAL A 116 14.86 5.40 4.42
C VAL A 116 14.45 6.78 4.90
N ASP A 117 13.16 7.04 5.05
CA ASP A 117 12.62 8.34 5.49
C ASP A 117 13.05 8.73 6.91
N CYS A 118 13.31 7.76 7.79
CA CYS A 118 13.95 8.06 9.07
C CYS A 118 15.36 8.66 8.93
N TYR A 119 16.01 8.47 7.79
CA TYR A 119 17.39 8.90 7.58
C TYR A 119 17.60 9.86 6.41
N ILE A 120 16.67 9.95 5.46
CA ILE A 120 16.83 10.76 4.24
C ILE A 120 15.55 11.55 3.93
N ALA A 121 15.08 12.33 4.87
CA ALA A 121 13.81 13.07 4.80
C ALA A 121 13.73 14.17 3.72
N SER A 122 14.54 14.20 2.68
CA SER A 122 14.53 15.35 1.80
C SER A 122 14.72 15.16 0.28
N HIS A 123 14.99 13.97 -0.22
CA HIS A 123 15.28 13.85 -1.66
C HIS A 123 14.90 12.49 -2.23
N ILE A 124 13.59 12.23 -2.35
CA ILE A 124 13.09 11.15 -3.21
C ILE A 124 12.19 11.78 -4.25
N ASP A 125 12.73 12.00 -5.42
CA ASP A 125 11.95 12.35 -6.60
C ASP A 125 11.45 11.05 -7.24
N TYR A 126 10.14 10.86 -7.27
CA TYR A 126 9.49 9.83 -8.05
C TYR A 126 9.32 10.34 -9.48
N ILE A 127 9.95 9.67 -10.43
CA ILE A 127 9.68 9.85 -11.86
C ILE A 127 8.87 8.67 -12.37
#